data_62f9c6bf0b143c5e73c69b7b9e21c1da
#
_entry.id   62f9c6bf0b143c5e73c69b7b9e21c1da
#
_cell.length_a   1.000
_cell.length_b   1.000
_cell.length_c   1.000
_cell.angle_alpha   90.00
_cell.angle_beta   90.00
_cell.angle_gamma   90.00
#
_symmetry.space_group_name_H-M   'P 1'
#
loop_
_entity.id
_entity.type
_entity.pdbx_description
1 polymer ?
#
loop_
_entity_poly.entity_id
_entity_poly.type
_entity_poly.pdbx_seq_one_letter_code
_entity_poly.pdbx_strand_id
1 'polypeptide(L)'
;RVTLNLEGGGDATISVTRDTAGIKKAVTSFVESYNSLQKTMDSLTSYDQETGTSGELLGDTTLRGIESRIRGVMGGVVSGGEFSALSDIGVDLTIDGTLEVDDEKLDAAVADNLGALTDFFSGTGESEGLAAQLDATLGKMLGDSGTLENATSGLEDRIEGLGERYLRT
;
A
#
# COMPACT_ATOMS: atom_id res chain seq x y z
N ARG A 1 -19.40 -18.65 -0.55
CA ARG A 1 -20.59 -19.48 -0.29
C ARG A 1 -21.64 -19.15 -1.34
N VAL A 2 -22.08 -20.14 -2.13
CA VAL A 2 -23.16 -19.97 -3.10
C VAL A 2 -24.41 -20.62 -2.50
N THR A 3 -25.52 -19.87 -2.45
CA THR A 3 -26.82 -20.37 -2.02
C THR A 3 -27.72 -20.43 -3.22
N LEU A 4 -28.35 -21.58 -3.45
CA LEU A 4 -29.26 -21.80 -4.58
C LEU A 4 -30.66 -22.00 -4.03
N ASN A 5 -31.61 -21.21 -4.56
CA ASN A 5 -33.03 -21.40 -4.33
C ASN A 5 -33.66 -22.08 -5.55
N LEU A 6 -34.24 -23.25 -5.35
CA LEU A 6 -34.93 -23.98 -6.41
C LEU A 6 -36.40 -23.53 -6.44
N GLU A 7 -36.81 -22.91 -7.55
CA GLU A 7 -38.18 -22.40 -7.73
C GLU A 7 -39.07 -23.25 -8.64
N GLY A 8 -38.51 -24.37 -9.20
CA GLY A 8 -39.26 -25.27 -10.06
C GLY A 8 -38.53 -26.56 -10.37
N GLY A 9 -39.21 -27.54 -10.93
CA GLY A 9 -38.62 -28.77 -11.43
C GLY A 9 -38.09 -28.59 -12.85
N GLY A 10 -36.92 -29.13 -13.14
CA GLY A 10 -36.24 -29.08 -14.45
C GLY A 10 -34.74 -29.27 -14.29
N ASP A 11 -34.04 -29.48 -15.42
CA ASP A 11 -32.59 -29.55 -15.45
C ASP A 11 -32.00 -28.16 -15.58
N ALA A 12 -31.12 -27.78 -14.64
CA ALA A 12 -30.38 -26.50 -14.69
C ALA A 12 -28.87 -26.75 -14.58
N THR A 13 -28.10 -26.17 -15.46
CA THR A 13 -26.62 -26.21 -15.39
C THR A 13 -26.12 -24.96 -14.74
N ILE A 14 -25.42 -25.10 -13.64
CA ILE A 14 -24.79 -24.00 -12.94
C ILE A 14 -23.29 -24.02 -13.25
N SER A 15 -22.79 -22.93 -13.81
CA SER A 15 -21.36 -22.72 -14.04
C SER A 15 -20.82 -21.74 -13.00
N VAL A 16 -19.86 -22.20 -12.22
CA VAL A 16 -19.13 -21.34 -11.27
C VAL A 16 -17.76 -21.06 -11.86
N THR A 17 -17.55 -19.83 -12.29
CA THR A 17 -16.23 -19.37 -12.77
C THR A 17 -15.58 -18.49 -11.71
N ARG A 18 -14.24 -18.56 -11.65
CA ARG A 18 -13.45 -17.67 -10.79
C ARG A 18 -13.49 -16.26 -11.37
N ASP A 19 -13.67 -15.25 -10.54
CA ASP A 19 -13.59 -13.85 -10.94
C ASP A 19 -12.12 -13.38 -11.00
N THR A 20 -11.40 -13.86 -11.99
CA THR A 20 -10.01 -13.48 -12.24
C THR A 20 -9.87 -12.01 -12.62
N ALA A 21 -10.86 -11.47 -13.34
CA ALA A 21 -10.87 -10.06 -13.75
C ALA A 21 -11.01 -9.11 -12.56
N GLY A 22 -11.87 -9.45 -11.59
CA GLY A 22 -12.03 -8.67 -10.35
C GLY A 22 -10.76 -8.65 -9.52
N ILE A 23 -10.05 -9.78 -9.44
CA ILE A 23 -8.78 -9.88 -8.70
C ILE A 23 -7.68 -9.08 -9.38
N LYS A 24 -7.51 -9.21 -10.69
CA LYS A 24 -6.55 -8.40 -11.46
C LYS A 24 -6.82 -6.90 -11.26
N LYS A 25 -8.09 -6.50 -11.37
CA LYS A 25 -8.49 -5.11 -11.12
C LYS A 25 -8.14 -4.65 -9.70
N ALA A 26 -8.32 -5.49 -8.69
CA ALA A 26 -7.98 -5.15 -7.30
C ALA A 26 -6.47 -4.91 -7.13
N VAL A 27 -5.62 -5.76 -7.72
CA VAL A 27 -4.16 -5.59 -7.71
C VAL A 27 -3.75 -4.31 -8.44
N THR A 28 -4.30 -4.08 -9.64
CA THR A 28 -4.00 -2.85 -10.41
C THR A 28 -4.42 -1.60 -9.65
N SER A 29 -5.61 -1.59 -9.04
CA SER A 29 -6.08 -0.46 -8.23
C SER A 29 -5.21 -0.21 -6.99
N PHE A 30 -4.70 -1.28 -6.37
CA PHE A 30 -3.71 -1.16 -5.28
C PHE A 30 -2.44 -0.47 -5.76
N VAL A 31 -1.88 -0.89 -6.91
CA VAL A 31 -0.68 -0.30 -7.51
C VAL A 31 -0.91 1.18 -7.85
N GLU A 32 -2.03 1.52 -8.45
CA GLU A 32 -2.40 2.91 -8.77
C GLU A 32 -2.49 3.78 -7.51
N SER A 33 -3.11 3.26 -6.45
CA SER A 33 -3.25 3.98 -5.17
C SER A 33 -1.89 4.20 -4.50
N TYR A 34 -1.04 3.18 -4.50
CA TYR A 34 0.32 3.29 -3.98
C TYR A 34 1.14 4.31 -4.77
N ASN A 35 1.09 4.26 -6.11
CA ASN A 35 1.81 5.19 -6.96
C ASN A 35 1.31 6.64 -6.81
N SER A 36 0.01 6.83 -6.56
CA SER A 36 -0.55 8.13 -6.25
C SER A 36 -0.03 8.68 -4.92
N LEU A 37 0.04 7.83 -3.89
CA LEU A 37 0.66 8.18 -2.60
C LEU A 37 2.13 8.58 -2.78
N GLN A 38 2.90 7.79 -3.52
CA GLN A 38 4.31 8.06 -3.79
C GLN A 38 4.50 9.42 -4.47
N LYS A 39 3.73 9.71 -5.53
CA LYS A 39 3.75 11.02 -6.20
C LYS A 39 3.41 12.18 -5.27
N THR A 40 2.49 11.98 -4.34
CA THR A 40 2.15 13.01 -3.35
C THR A 40 3.33 13.26 -2.40
N MET A 41 3.95 12.21 -1.90
CA MET A 41 5.14 12.33 -1.03
C MET A 41 6.30 13.02 -1.77
N ASP A 42 6.54 12.62 -3.02
CA ASP A 42 7.57 13.25 -3.86
C ASP A 42 7.30 14.74 -4.06
N SER A 43 6.06 15.13 -4.36
CA SER A 43 5.70 16.54 -4.56
C SER A 43 5.91 17.39 -3.30
N LEU A 44 5.70 16.80 -2.11
CA LEU A 44 5.90 17.49 -0.83
C LEU A 44 7.38 17.61 -0.44
N THR A 45 8.25 16.74 -0.92
CA THR A 45 9.67 16.67 -0.54
C THR A 45 10.63 17.11 -1.63
N SER A 46 10.19 17.23 -2.88
CA SER A 46 11.04 17.59 -4.02
C SER A 46 11.39 19.07 -4.05
N TYR A 47 12.48 19.37 -4.75
CA TYR A 47 12.85 20.72 -5.16
C TYR A 47 12.81 20.81 -6.68
N ASP A 48 11.99 21.69 -7.21
CA ASP A 48 11.93 21.97 -8.63
C ASP A 48 12.99 23.03 -8.99
N GLN A 49 14.00 22.59 -9.72
CA GLN A 49 15.11 23.45 -10.13
C GLN A 49 14.71 24.47 -11.23
N GLU A 50 13.68 24.18 -12.04
CA GLU A 50 13.25 25.05 -13.14
C GLU A 50 12.43 26.22 -12.61
N THR A 51 11.55 25.99 -11.66
CA THR A 51 10.71 27.01 -11.06
C THR A 51 11.30 27.64 -9.79
N GLY A 52 12.32 27.00 -9.20
CA GLY A 52 12.90 27.39 -7.92
C GLY A 52 11.97 27.14 -6.73
N THR A 53 10.90 26.36 -6.92
CA THR A 53 9.94 26.05 -5.87
C THR A 53 10.32 24.77 -5.13
N SER A 54 10.17 24.79 -3.80
CA SER A 54 10.36 23.61 -2.96
C SER A 54 9.02 23.09 -2.45
N GLY A 55 8.91 21.79 -2.33
CA GLY A 55 7.80 21.17 -1.61
C GLY A 55 7.77 21.65 -0.15
N GLU A 56 6.58 21.73 0.42
CA GLU A 56 6.35 22.29 1.77
C GLU A 56 7.10 21.52 2.87
N LEU A 57 7.38 20.24 2.63
CA LEU A 57 8.08 19.33 3.54
C LEU A 57 9.49 18.98 3.05
N LEU A 58 10.11 19.84 2.23
CA LEU A 58 11.47 19.62 1.77
C LEU A 58 12.42 19.46 2.97
N GLY A 59 13.11 18.32 3.02
CA GLY A 59 14.03 17.99 4.11
C GLY A 59 13.37 17.42 5.37
N ASP A 60 12.04 17.25 5.39
CA ASP A 60 11.37 16.60 6.52
C ASP A 60 11.81 15.16 6.69
N THR A 61 12.26 14.81 7.90
CA THR A 61 12.79 13.48 8.21
C THR A 61 11.68 12.48 8.52
N THR A 62 10.52 12.97 8.97
CA THR A 62 9.36 12.14 9.30
C THR A 62 8.78 11.54 8.03
N LEU A 63 8.54 12.38 7.01
CA LEU A 63 7.99 11.93 5.73
C LEU A 63 8.93 10.95 5.02
N ARG A 64 10.24 11.22 5.02
CA ARG A 64 11.24 10.27 4.50
C ARG A 64 11.25 8.95 5.26
N GLY A 65 11.05 9.00 6.58
CA GLY A 65 10.94 7.80 7.41
C GLY A 65 9.68 6.98 7.09
N ILE A 66 8.56 7.64 6.83
CA ILE A 66 7.30 7.02 6.40
C ILE A 66 7.49 6.34 5.05
N GLU A 67 7.99 7.06 4.06
CA GLU A 67 8.28 6.56 2.72
C GLU A 67 9.17 5.32 2.76
N SER A 68 10.29 5.38 3.50
CA SER A 68 11.22 4.27 3.63
C SER A 68 10.57 3.01 4.24
N ARG A 69 9.68 3.18 5.21
CA ARG A 69 8.98 2.05 5.85
C ARG A 69 7.95 1.42 4.92
N ILE A 70 7.15 2.24 4.21
CA ILE A 70 6.18 1.74 3.24
C ILE A 70 6.91 1.00 2.11
N ARG A 71 7.98 1.59 1.57
CA ARG A 71 8.84 0.95 0.55
C ARG A 71 9.44 -0.36 1.07
N GLY A 72 9.85 -0.40 2.35
CA GLY A 72 10.33 -1.62 2.99
C GLY A 72 9.31 -2.74 3.04
N VAL A 73 8.02 -2.42 3.25
CA VAL A 73 6.94 -3.41 3.19
C VAL A 73 6.71 -3.88 1.75
N MET A 74 6.73 -2.96 0.77
CA MET A 74 6.53 -3.31 -0.65
C MET A 74 7.66 -4.19 -1.21
N GLY A 75 8.90 -3.93 -0.81
CA GLY A 75 10.06 -4.75 -1.19
C GLY A 75 10.34 -5.93 -0.24
N GLY A 76 9.51 -6.11 0.77
CA GLY A 76 9.66 -7.14 1.78
C GLY A 76 9.29 -8.54 1.31
N VAL A 77 9.57 -9.51 2.17
CA VAL A 77 9.25 -10.93 1.93
C VAL A 77 8.06 -11.33 2.81
N VAL A 78 7.04 -11.92 2.18
CA VAL A 78 5.93 -12.58 2.85
C VAL A 78 6.24 -14.06 2.99
N SER A 79 6.26 -14.56 4.22
CA SER A 79 6.58 -15.97 4.49
C SER A 79 5.33 -16.84 4.49
N GLY A 80 5.50 -18.15 4.19
CA GLY A 80 4.47 -19.17 4.41
C GLY A 80 3.60 -19.50 3.21
N GLY A 81 3.80 -18.84 2.06
CA GLY A 81 3.11 -19.13 0.81
C GLY A 81 4.05 -19.54 -0.32
N GLU A 82 3.49 -19.82 -1.48
CA GLU A 82 4.23 -20.08 -2.72
C GLU A 82 4.82 -18.79 -3.30
N PHE A 83 4.07 -17.69 -3.20
CA PHE A 83 4.57 -16.36 -3.53
C PHE A 83 5.16 -15.72 -2.27
N SER A 84 6.35 -15.16 -2.41
CA SER A 84 7.10 -14.55 -1.31
C SER A 84 7.34 -13.05 -1.51
N ALA A 85 7.23 -12.55 -2.72
CA ALA A 85 7.45 -11.13 -3.07
C ALA A 85 6.41 -10.66 -4.09
N LEU A 86 6.20 -9.34 -4.17
CA LEU A 86 5.35 -8.73 -5.18
C LEU A 86 5.81 -9.08 -6.60
N SER A 87 7.11 -9.19 -6.83
CA SER A 87 7.69 -9.59 -8.13
C SER A 87 7.28 -10.99 -8.59
N ASP A 88 6.96 -11.90 -7.66
CA ASP A 88 6.51 -13.26 -8.00
C ASP A 88 5.12 -13.25 -8.66
N ILE A 89 4.33 -12.22 -8.38
CA ILE A 89 2.99 -12.02 -8.95
C ILE A 89 2.95 -10.99 -10.09
N GLY A 90 4.13 -10.54 -10.55
CA GLY A 90 4.24 -9.57 -11.64
C GLY A 90 4.03 -8.12 -11.21
N VAL A 91 4.32 -7.78 -9.94
CA VAL A 91 4.33 -6.39 -9.46
C VAL A 91 5.74 -6.05 -9.01
N ASP A 92 6.44 -5.22 -9.76
CA ASP A 92 7.83 -4.89 -9.52
C ASP A 92 7.98 -3.49 -8.90
N LEU A 93 8.83 -3.38 -7.87
CA LEU A 93 9.19 -2.10 -7.25
C LEU A 93 10.34 -1.48 -8.05
N THR A 94 10.12 -0.29 -8.61
CA THR A 94 11.11 0.45 -9.39
C THR A 94 12.12 1.18 -8.49
N ILE A 95 13.20 1.68 -9.12
CA ILE A 95 14.22 2.48 -8.42
C ILE A 95 13.63 3.77 -7.85
N ASP A 96 12.66 4.37 -8.55
CA ASP A 96 11.97 5.59 -8.14
C ASP A 96 10.95 5.34 -7.02
N GLY A 97 10.77 4.07 -6.62
CA GLY A 97 9.88 3.68 -5.54
C GLY A 97 8.42 3.52 -5.95
N THR A 98 8.10 3.58 -7.23
CA THR A 98 6.78 3.25 -7.77
C THR A 98 6.65 1.75 -8.02
N LEU A 99 5.43 1.27 -8.19
CA LEU A 99 5.14 -0.10 -8.57
C LEU A 99 4.76 -0.15 -10.06
N GLU A 100 5.28 -1.14 -10.77
CA GLU A 100 4.91 -1.47 -12.15
C GLU A 100 4.26 -2.84 -12.22
N VAL A 101 3.28 -3.02 -13.11
CA VAL A 101 2.57 -4.28 -13.29
C VAL A 101 3.00 -4.93 -14.60
N ASP A 102 3.50 -6.15 -14.52
CA ASP A 102 3.66 -7.07 -15.65
C ASP A 102 2.35 -7.84 -15.81
N ASP A 103 1.56 -7.41 -16.79
CA ASP A 103 0.23 -7.98 -17.04
C ASP A 103 0.28 -9.48 -17.35
N GLU A 104 1.31 -9.97 -18.04
CA GLU A 104 1.42 -11.39 -18.41
C GLU A 104 1.70 -12.25 -17.19
N LYS A 105 2.61 -11.82 -16.33
CA LYS A 105 2.90 -12.51 -15.06
C LYS A 105 1.72 -12.47 -14.10
N LEU A 106 1.06 -11.31 -13.99
CA LEU A 106 -0.12 -11.18 -13.13
C LEU A 106 -1.26 -12.08 -13.61
N ASP A 107 -1.51 -12.14 -14.92
CA ASP A 107 -2.52 -13.01 -15.50
C ASP A 107 -2.20 -14.50 -15.22
N ALA A 108 -0.95 -14.92 -15.35
CA ALA A 108 -0.51 -16.26 -15.00
C ALA A 108 -0.69 -16.56 -13.51
N ALA A 109 -0.26 -15.67 -12.62
CA ALA A 109 -0.42 -15.83 -11.17
C ALA A 109 -1.91 -15.96 -10.77
N VAL A 110 -2.79 -15.16 -11.37
CA VAL A 110 -4.24 -15.21 -11.10
C VAL A 110 -4.89 -16.47 -11.67
N ALA A 111 -4.48 -16.91 -12.88
CA ALA A 111 -5.07 -18.09 -13.54
C ALA A 111 -4.64 -19.41 -12.89
N ASP A 112 -3.34 -19.54 -12.61
CA ASP A 112 -2.74 -20.80 -12.23
C ASP A 112 -2.75 -21.01 -10.70
N ASN A 113 -2.60 -19.94 -9.92
CA ASN A 113 -2.32 -20.04 -8.48
C ASN A 113 -3.09 -19.03 -7.60
N LEU A 114 -4.40 -18.92 -7.85
CA LEU A 114 -5.25 -18.00 -7.10
C LEU A 114 -5.21 -18.21 -5.56
N GLY A 115 -5.04 -19.46 -5.12
CA GLY A 115 -4.89 -19.79 -3.70
C GLY A 115 -3.65 -19.13 -3.11
N ALA A 116 -2.49 -19.32 -3.76
CA ALA A 116 -1.23 -18.73 -3.34
C ALA A 116 -1.27 -17.19 -3.38
N LEU A 117 -1.96 -16.61 -4.38
CA LEU A 117 -2.16 -15.16 -4.45
C LEU A 117 -2.99 -14.65 -3.26
N THR A 118 -4.04 -15.37 -2.88
CA THR A 118 -4.84 -15.02 -1.70
C THR A 118 -4.01 -15.13 -0.43
N ASP A 119 -3.23 -16.20 -0.27
CA ASP A 119 -2.36 -16.42 0.88
C ASP A 119 -1.27 -15.34 0.97
N PHE A 120 -0.73 -14.88 -0.15
CA PHE A 120 0.24 -13.79 -0.20
C PHE A 120 -0.31 -12.47 0.36
N PHE A 121 -1.53 -12.08 -0.03
CA PHE A 121 -2.13 -10.84 0.47
C PHE A 121 -2.75 -10.96 1.85
N SER A 122 -3.49 -12.05 2.11
CA SER A 122 -4.26 -12.22 3.35
C SER A 122 -3.45 -12.89 4.47
N GLY A 123 -2.38 -13.58 4.11
CA GLY A 123 -1.63 -14.45 5.00
C GLY A 123 -2.23 -15.85 5.11
N THR A 124 -1.46 -16.73 5.72
CA THR A 124 -1.87 -18.06 6.16
C THR A 124 -2.12 -18.03 7.66
N GLY A 125 -2.72 -19.08 8.23
CA GLY A 125 -2.96 -19.12 9.69
C GLY A 125 -1.71 -19.00 10.57
N GLU A 126 -0.52 -19.14 9.97
CA GLU A 126 0.79 -19.11 10.66
C GLU A 126 1.63 -17.88 10.28
N SER A 127 1.29 -17.15 9.22
CA SER A 127 2.04 -15.99 8.74
C SER A 127 1.13 -14.85 8.29
N GLU A 128 1.59 -13.62 8.57
CA GLU A 128 0.92 -12.40 8.15
C GLU A 128 1.15 -12.17 6.65
N GLY A 129 0.06 -11.92 5.91
CA GLY A 129 0.12 -11.51 4.51
C GLY A 129 0.54 -10.05 4.34
N LEU A 130 0.79 -9.67 3.08
CA LEU A 130 1.22 -8.31 2.75
C LEU A 130 0.24 -7.24 3.26
N ALA A 131 -1.07 -7.49 3.16
CA ALA A 131 -2.09 -6.55 3.62
C ALA A 131 -2.01 -6.30 5.14
N ALA A 132 -1.80 -7.35 5.95
CA ALA A 132 -1.66 -7.23 7.39
C ALA A 132 -0.36 -6.50 7.78
N GLN A 133 0.76 -6.78 7.10
CA GLN A 133 2.02 -6.07 7.31
C GLN A 133 1.90 -4.57 6.99
N LEU A 134 1.19 -4.24 5.91
CA LEU A 134 0.93 -2.85 5.52
C LEU A 134 0.02 -2.15 6.53
N ASP A 135 -1.08 -2.79 6.94
CA ASP A 135 -2.00 -2.28 7.93
C ASP A 135 -1.29 -2.01 9.28
N ALA A 136 -0.51 -2.97 9.78
CA ALA A 136 0.28 -2.81 10.98
C ALA A 136 1.32 -1.66 10.87
N THR A 137 1.92 -1.49 9.69
CA THR A 137 2.88 -0.41 9.43
C THR A 137 2.19 0.95 9.41
N LEU A 138 1.07 1.06 8.70
CA LEU A 138 0.25 2.27 8.66
C LEU A 138 -0.32 2.61 10.02
N GLY A 139 -0.82 1.61 10.78
CA GLY A 139 -1.32 1.80 12.13
C GLY A 139 -0.28 2.39 13.09
N LYS A 140 0.98 1.94 12.99
CA LYS A 140 2.10 2.51 13.78
C LYS A 140 2.46 3.95 13.37
N MET A 141 2.15 4.35 12.15
CA MET A 141 2.43 5.70 11.66
C MET A 141 1.31 6.69 11.97
N LEU A 142 0.06 6.24 11.87
CA LEU A 142 -1.15 7.05 11.95
C LEU A 142 -1.85 6.99 13.31
N GLY A 143 -1.49 6.03 14.19
CA GLY A 143 -2.12 5.87 15.50
C GLY A 143 -1.81 7.03 16.47
N ASP A 144 -2.58 7.13 17.56
CA ASP A 144 -2.56 8.21 18.56
C ASP A 144 -1.18 8.48 19.21
N SER A 145 -0.21 7.60 19.04
CA SER A 145 1.20 7.79 19.42
C SER A 145 2.12 7.56 18.23
N GLY A 146 1.58 7.68 17.03
CA GLY A 146 2.27 7.39 15.78
C GLY A 146 3.27 8.48 15.39
N THR A 147 4.02 8.18 14.37
CA THR A 147 5.09 9.08 13.89
C THR A 147 4.52 10.42 13.41
N LEU A 148 3.34 10.43 12.79
CA LEU A 148 2.67 11.64 12.30
C LEU A 148 2.13 12.49 13.44
N GLU A 149 1.45 11.88 14.41
CA GLU A 149 0.92 12.56 15.58
C GLU A 149 2.02 13.27 16.36
N ASN A 150 3.11 12.56 16.67
CA ASN A 150 4.25 13.14 17.37
C ASN A 150 4.92 14.29 16.59
N ALA A 151 5.00 14.18 15.27
CA ALA A 151 5.56 15.25 14.44
C ALA A 151 4.64 16.48 14.43
N THR A 152 3.34 16.28 14.33
CA THR A 152 2.34 17.37 14.32
C THR A 152 2.32 18.09 15.66
N SER A 153 2.22 17.35 16.77
CA SER A 153 2.26 17.94 18.12
C SER A 153 3.56 18.69 18.39
N GLY A 154 4.71 18.15 17.96
CA GLY A 154 5.99 18.85 18.10
C GLY A 154 6.09 20.14 17.29
N LEU A 155 5.40 20.23 16.13
CA LEU A 155 5.30 21.46 15.35
C LEU A 155 4.37 22.47 16.03
N GLU A 156 3.23 22.04 16.56
CA GLU A 156 2.29 22.87 17.30
C GLU A 156 2.95 23.51 18.53
N ASP A 157 3.65 22.73 19.35
CA ASP A 157 4.42 23.22 20.51
C ASP A 157 5.46 24.29 20.12
N ARG A 158 6.12 24.07 18.95
CA ARG A 158 7.12 25.05 18.45
C ARG A 158 6.46 26.34 17.97
N ILE A 159 5.30 26.26 17.31
CA ILE A 159 4.54 27.44 16.87
C ILE A 159 4.07 28.23 18.09
N GLU A 160 3.52 27.56 19.11
CA GLU A 160 3.09 28.21 20.36
C GLU A 160 4.26 28.90 21.06
N GLY A 161 5.39 28.21 21.23
CA GLY A 161 6.60 28.77 21.84
C GLY A 161 7.22 29.94 21.05
N LEU A 162 7.06 29.96 19.72
CA LEU A 162 7.45 31.10 18.89
C LEU A 162 6.52 32.29 19.09
N GLY A 163 5.20 32.02 19.15
CA GLY A 163 4.16 33.02 19.42
C GLY A 163 4.38 33.73 20.77
N GLU A 164 4.64 32.95 21.82
CA GLU A 164 4.93 33.48 23.15
C GLU A 164 6.20 34.33 23.18
N ARG A 165 7.25 33.95 22.46
CA ARG A 165 8.48 34.75 22.34
C ARG A 165 8.26 36.06 21.61
N TYR A 166 7.47 36.04 20.55
CA TYR A 166 7.11 37.22 19.79
C TYR A 166 6.30 38.25 20.61
N LEU A 167 5.40 37.79 21.49
CA LEU A 167 4.60 38.63 22.36
C LEU A 167 5.38 39.26 23.53
N ARG A 168 6.57 38.75 23.83
CA ARG A 168 7.45 39.27 24.91
C ARG A 168 8.49 40.26 24.41
N THR A 169 8.61 40.46 23.09
CA THR A 169 9.51 41.42 22.46
C THR A 169 8.81 42.73 22.17
#